data_ae9c9d8ec77ccdc1c763ef565ae4dd86
#
_entry.id   ae9c9d8ec77ccdc1c763ef565ae4dd86
#
_cell.length_a   1.000
_cell.length_b   1.000
_cell.length_c   1.000
_cell.angle_alpha   90.00
_cell.angle_beta   90.00
_cell.angle_gamma   90.00
#
_symmetry.space_group_name_H-M   'P 1'
#
loop_
_entity.id
_entity.type
_entity.pdbx_description
1 polymer ?
#
loop_
_entity_poly.entity_id
_entity_poly.type
_entity_poly.pdbx_seq_one_letter_code
_entity_poly.pdbx_strand_id
1 'polypeptide(L)'
;MQTLDDYDREALARVLSESSATDNPDADRIHRLVRRAIDIAVVGMSRDPSKAARRVPSYLAAKGANVIPVNPHADRILGKDARPTLADVTEPVDMVLVFRPSELAGAVVDQAAGRPERPIIWLQEGIRADEAAARAREQGLDVVQDLCMYKVHRALGDTRRRVEERGAAARGD
;
A
#
# COMPACT_ATOMS: atom_id res chain seq x y z
N MET A 1 -4.81 -5.75 -20.58
CA MET A 1 -4.27 -5.97 -19.21
C MET A 1 -2.76 -6.06 -19.32
N GLN A 2 -2.03 -5.14 -18.72
CA GLN A 2 -0.57 -5.20 -18.76
C GLN A 2 -0.08 -6.32 -17.86
N THR A 3 0.55 -7.31 -18.46
CA THR A 3 1.25 -8.36 -17.75
C THR A 3 2.59 -7.81 -17.22
N LEU A 4 2.98 -8.30 -16.05
CA LEU A 4 4.30 -8.06 -15.49
C LEU A 4 5.36 -8.66 -16.42
N ASP A 5 6.35 -7.89 -16.82
CA ASP A 5 7.46 -8.45 -17.61
C ASP A 5 8.39 -9.30 -16.72
N ASP A 6 9.24 -10.11 -17.33
CA ASP A 6 10.08 -11.05 -16.58
C ASP A 6 11.11 -10.34 -15.69
N TYR A 7 11.60 -9.18 -16.10
CA TYR A 7 12.54 -8.39 -15.30
C TYR A 7 11.88 -7.82 -14.04
N ASP A 8 10.71 -7.21 -14.22
CA ASP A 8 9.94 -6.65 -13.09
C ASP A 8 9.45 -7.78 -12.17
N ARG A 9 9.10 -8.94 -12.72
CA ARG A 9 8.72 -10.14 -11.95
C ARG A 9 9.86 -10.63 -11.07
N GLU A 10 11.06 -10.71 -11.59
CA GLU A 10 12.24 -11.14 -10.82
C GLU A 10 12.59 -10.12 -9.73
N ALA A 11 12.58 -8.82 -10.06
CA ALA A 11 12.82 -7.75 -9.09
C ALA A 11 11.78 -7.76 -7.96
N LEU A 12 10.50 -7.94 -8.30
CA LEU A 12 9.43 -8.05 -7.31
C LEU A 12 9.56 -9.31 -6.47
N ALA A 13 9.91 -10.45 -7.06
CA ALA A 13 10.11 -11.70 -6.33
C ALA A 13 11.19 -11.57 -5.25
N ARG A 14 12.26 -10.85 -5.52
CA ARG A 14 13.31 -10.56 -4.53
C ARG A 14 12.74 -9.78 -3.33
N VAL A 15 11.94 -8.74 -3.59
CA VAL A 15 11.31 -7.95 -2.51
C VAL A 15 10.32 -8.82 -1.71
N LEU A 16 9.52 -9.62 -2.40
CA LEU A 16 8.55 -10.52 -1.73
C LEU A 16 9.25 -11.54 -0.82
N SER A 17 10.46 -11.99 -1.18
CA SER A 17 11.24 -12.94 -0.37
C SER A 17 11.73 -12.35 0.96
N GLU A 18 11.72 -11.03 1.13
CA GLU A 18 12.08 -10.37 2.39
C GLU A 18 10.99 -10.48 3.46
N SER A 19 9.74 -10.74 3.07
CA SER A 19 8.64 -10.88 4.02
C SER A 19 8.72 -12.20 4.80
N SER A 20 8.42 -12.12 6.09
CA SER A 20 8.24 -13.31 6.94
C SER A 20 6.87 -13.97 6.74
N ALA A 21 5.92 -13.27 6.12
CA ALA A 21 4.58 -13.79 5.84
C ALA A 21 4.62 -14.69 4.60
N THR A 22 4.24 -15.97 4.77
CA THR A 22 4.26 -16.98 3.70
C THR A 22 2.98 -17.03 2.88
N ASP A 23 1.95 -16.32 3.31
CA ASP A 23 0.61 -16.31 2.73
C ASP A 23 0.28 -15.00 1.98
N ASN A 24 1.28 -14.18 1.71
CA ASN A 24 1.12 -13.00 0.85
C ASN A 24 0.73 -13.41 -0.58
N PRO A 25 -0.03 -12.56 -1.29
CA PRO A 25 -0.31 -12.79 -2.70
C PRO A 25 0.97 -12.91 -3.54
N ASP A 26 0.89 -13.61 -4.66
CA ASP A 26 2.00 -13.73 -5.60
C ASP A 26 2.34 -12.41 -6.31
N ALA A 27 3.44 -12.40 -7.07
CA ALA A 27 3.93 -11.22 -7.75
C ALA A 27 2.90 -10.61 -8.73
N ASP A 28 2.19 -11.43 -9.47
CA ASP A 28 1.17 -10.95 -10.41
C ASP A 28 -0.01 -10.29 -9.70
N ARG A 29 -0.45 -10.87 -8.57
CA ARG A 29 -1.51 -10.28 -7.75
C ARG A 29 -1.05 -8.98 -7.11
N ILE A 30 0.15 -8.95 -6.50
CA ILE A 30 0.75 -7.74 -5.93
C ILE A 30 0.83 -6.62 -6.98
N HIS A 31 1.28 -6.93 -8.19
CA HIS A 31 1.33 -5.95 -9.28
C HIS A 31 -0.05 -5.35 -9.58
N ARG A 32 -1.10 -6.18 -9.68
CA ARG A 32 -2.47 -5.70 -9.91
C ARG A 32 -2.97 -4.83 -8.77
N LEU A 33 -2.69 -5.21 -7.51
CA LEU A 33 -3.10 -4.45 -6.32
C LEU A 33 -2.46 -3.07 -6.29
N VAL A 34 -1.14 -3.00 -6.48
CA VAL A 34 -0.39 -1.73 -6.44
C VAL A 34 -0.84 -0.78 -7.55
N ARG A 35 -1.11 -1.30 -8.74
CA ARG A 35 -1.60 -0.46 -9.85
C ARG A 35 -2.98 0.14 -9.60
N ARG A 36 -3.81 -0.53 -8.84
CA ARG A 36 -5.17 -0.10 -8.49
C ARG A 36 -5.19 0.93 -7.37
N ALA A 37 -4.15 0.96 -6.54
CA ALA A 37 -4.09 1.76 -5.33
C ALA A 37 -3.72 3.21 -5.66
N ILE A 38 -4.72 4.06 -5.81
CA ILE A 38 -4.59 5.51 -6.03
C ILE A 38 -4.93 6.27 -4.76
N ASP A 39 -6.09 6.02 -4.17
CA ASP A 39 -6.52 6.62 -2.91
C ASP A 39 -6.09 5.72 -1.74
N ILE A 40 -5.15 6.20 -0.94
CA ILE A 40 -4.49 5.41 0.11
C ILE A 40 -4.64 6.09 1.46
N ALA A 41 -5.39 5.48 2.37
CA ALA A 41 -5.42 5.88 3.77
C ALA A 41 -4.20 5.29 4.48
N VAL A 42 -3.38 6.14 5.10
CA VAL A 42 -2.15 5.74 5.79
C VAL A 42 -2.35 5.85 7.29
N VAL A 43 -2.60 4.73 7.94
CA VAL A 43 -2.84 4.65 9.39
C VAL A 43 -1.52 4.59 10.15
N GLY A 44 -1.31 5.53 11.05
CA GLY A 44 -0.05 5.70 11.77
C GLY A 44 0.99 6.51 10.98
N MET A 45 0.57 7.30 10.03
CA MET A 45 1.46 8.21 9.30
C MET A 45 2.14 9.19 10.27
N SER A 46 3.44 9.42 10.08
CA SER A 46 4.25 10.28 10.95
C SER A 46 4.53 11.64 10.33
N ARG A 47 4.72 12.66 11.17
CA ARG A 47 5.27 13.96 10.78
C ARG A 47 6.79 13.95 10.70
N ASP A 48 7.44 12.98 11.35
CA ASP A 48 8.90 12.89 11.42
C ASP A 48 9.50 12.39 10.10
N PRO A 49 10.26 13.21 9.37
CA PRO A 49 10.81 12.85 8.07
C PRO A 49 11.88 11.74 8.13
N SER A 50 12.38 11.41 9.31
CA SER A 50 13.34 10.31 9.50
C SER A 50 12.67 8.92 9.52
N LYS A 51 11.35 8.87 9.76
CA LYS A 51 10.60 7.62 9.87
C LYS A 51 10.07 7.12 8.53
N ALA A 52 10.04 5.79 8.36
CA ALA A 52 9.42 5.15 7.20
C ALA A 52 7.93 5.54 7.06
N ALA A 53 7.22 5.68 8.19
CA ALA A 53 5.82 6.12 8.24
C ALA A 53 5.58 7.56 7.68
N ARG A 54 6.65 8.27 7.37
CA ARG A 54 6.61 9.57 6.67
C ARG A 54 7.21 9.50 5.28
N ARG A 55 8.34 8.82 5.12
CA ARG A 55 9.06 8.72 3.84
C ARG A 55 8.29 7.91 2.80
N VAL A 56 7.73 6.77 3.19
CA VAL A 56 7.00 5.90 2.25
C VAL A 56 5.75 6.60 1.70
N PRO A 57 4.86 7.19 2.54
CA PRO A 57 3.74 7.96 2.02
C PRO A 57 4.13 9.16 1.18
N SER A 58 5.22 9.87 1.54
CA SER A 58 5.77 10.97 0.74
C SER A 58 6.15 10.54 -0.67
N TYR A 59 6.82 9.39 -0.77
CA TYR A 59 7.19 8.80 -2.04
C TYR A 59 5.95 8.44 -2.88
N LEU A 60 4.95 7.80 -2.28
CA LEU A 60 3.71 7.44 -2.97
C LEU A 60 2.98 8.68 -3.49
N ALA A 61 2.90 9.73 -2.67
CA ALA A 61 2.30 11.01 -3.08
C ALA A 61 3.06 11.64 -4.26
N ALA A 62 4.39 11.62 -4.23
CA ALA A 62 5.23 12.11 -5.33
C ALA A 62 5.04 11.30 -6.63
N LYS A 63 4.62 10.04 -6.51
CA LYS A 63 4.28 9.15 -7.64
C LYS A 63 2.82 9.24 -8.10
N GLY A 64 2.04 10.15 -7.52
CA GLY A 64 0.68 10.47 -7.95
C GLY A 64 -0.43 9.81 -7.13
N ALA A 65 -0.11 9.12 -6.03
CA ALA A 65 -1.12 8.62 -5.12
C ALA A 65 -1.76 9.76 -4.33
N ASN A 66 -3.05 9.64 -4.06
CA ASN A 66 -3.75 10.49 -3.11
C ASN A 66 -3.63 9.89 -1.70
N VAL A 67 -2.69 10.43 -0.92
CA VAL A 67 -2.41 9.95 0.43
C VAL A 67 -3.30 10.69 1.43
N ILE A 68 -4.05 9.93 2.23
CA ILE A 68 -4.91 10.45 3.30
C ILE A 68 -4.26 10.09 4.65
N PRO A 69 -3.70 11.08 5.37
CA PRO A 69 -3.07 10.82 6.66
C PRO A 69 -4.08 10.44 7.73
N VAL A 70 -3.79 9.39 8.50
CA VAL A 70 -4.56 9.01 9.70
C VAL A 70 -3.61 8.97 10.88
N ASN A 71 -3.77 9.92 11.80
CA ASN A 71 -2.96 10.08 13.01
C ASN A 71 -3.73 10.86 14.06
N PRO A 72 -3.95 10.31 15.29
CA PRO A 72 -4.71 11.00 16.35
C PRO A 72 -3.96 12.16 16.99
N HIS A 73 -2.65 12.30 16.75
CA HIS A 73 -1.78 13.29 17.41
C HIS A 73 -1.28 14.39 16.46
N ALA A 74 -1.79 14.45 15.24
CA ALA A 74 -1.39 15.46 14.26
C ALA A 74 -2.61 16.01 13.54
N ASP A 75 -2.65 17.34 13.36
CA ASP A 75 -3.72 18.00 12.61
C ASP A 75 -3.45 17.95 11.10
N ARG A 76 -2.19 18.07 10.70
CA ARG A 76 -1.77 18.07 9.29
C ARG A 76 -0.47 17.30 9.10
N ILE A 77 -0.41 16.53 8.01
CA ILE A 77 0.80 15.84 7.54
C ILE A 77 0.88 15.96 6.02
N LEU A 78 2.06 16.27 5.47
CA LEU A 78 2.24 16.50 4.03
C LEU A 78 1.29 17.57 3.46
N GLY A 79 0.99 18.61 4.24
CA GLY A 79 0.09 19.68 3.81
C GLY A 79 -1.38 19.27 3.72
N LYS A 80 -1.74 18.08 4.16
CA LYS A 80 -3.11 17.55 4.18
C LYS A 80 -3.63 17.43 5.60
N ASP A 81 -4.93 17.63 5.77
CA ASP A 81 -5.59 17.41 7.06
C ASP A 81 -5.53 15.93 7.43
N ALA A 82 -5.03 15.66 8.64
CA ALA A 82 -5.01 14.32 9.18
C ALA A 82 -6.36 13.97 9.83
N ARG A 83 -6.79 12.73 9.64
CA ARG A 83 -7.97 12.20 10.32
C ARG A 83 -7.54 11.50 11.61
N PRO A 84 -8.25 11.67 12.72
CA PRO A 84 -7.86 11.04 14.00
C PRO A 84 -7.85 9.51 13.93
N THR A 85 -8.84 8.93 13.28
CA THR A 85 -9.01 7.48 13.14
C THR A 85 -9.38 7.09 11.70
N LEU A 86 -9.26 5.81 11.37
CA LEU A 86 -9.70 5.32 10.06
C LEU A 86 -11.21 5.51 9.84
N ALA A 87 -12.01 5.45 10.90
CA ALA A 87 -13.45 5.70 10.82
C ALA A 87 -13.79 7.15 10.39
N ASP A 88 -12.90 8.10 10.64
CA ASP A 88 -13.05 9.49 10.22
C ASP A 88 -12.71 9.74 8.75
N VAL A 89 -12.18 8.75 8.07
CA VAL A 89 -11.98 8.77 6.61
C VAL A 89 -13.30 8.41 5.95
N THR A 90 -14.03 9.43 5.48
CA THR A 90 -15.38 9.27 4.92
C THR A 90 -15.39 8.95 3.43
N GLU A 91 -14.35 9.35 2.71
CA GLU A 91 -14.16 9.02 1.31
C GLU A 91 -13.77 7.54 1.11
N PRO A 92 -14.21 6.90 0.03
CA PRO A 92 -13.76 5.55 -0.29
C PRO A 92 -12.26 5.54 -0.60
N VAL A 93 -11.57 4.49 -0.18
CA VAL A 93 -10.14 4.32 -0.46
C VAL A 93 -9.87 2.98 -1.15
N ASP A 94 -8.83 2.96 -1.98
CA ASP A 94 -8.40 1.73 -2.66
C ASP A 94 -7.55 0.85 -1.74
N MET A 95 -6.81 1.47 -0.84
CA MET A 95 -5.89 0.79 0.08
C MET A 95 -5.87 1.45 1.45
N VAL A 96 -5.75 0.61 2.48
CA VAL A 96 -5.37 1.03 3.84
C VAL A 96 -3.96 0.52 4.10
N LEU A 97 -3.01 1.45 4.17
CA LEU A 97 -1.59 1.19 4.44
C LEU A 97 -1.32 1.42 5.94
N VAL A 98 -0.83 0.39 6.62
CA VAL A 98 -0.73 0.36 8.08
C VAL A 98 0.71 0.45 8.57
N PHE A 99 0.98 1.47 9.39
CA PHE A 99 2.25 1.71 10.08
C PHE A 99 2.10 1.59 11.61
N ARG A 100 1.07 0.93 12.09
CA ARG A 100 0.90 0.70 13.53
C ARG A 100 1.67 -0.54 13.96
N PRO A 101 2.22 -0.59 15.18
CA PRO A 101 2.85 -1.80 15.72
C PRO A 101 1.94 -3.03 15.60
N SER A 102 2.55 -4.22 15.48
CA SER A 102 1.82 -5.47 15.25
C SER A 102 0.72 -5.72 16.28
N GLU A 103 0.94 -5.35 17.54
CA GLU A 103 -0.02 -5.50 18.63
C GLU A 103 -1.30 -4.66 18.42
N LEU A 104 -1.21 -3.58 17.66
CA LEU A 104 -2.31 -2.65 17.36
C LEU A 104 -2.86 -2.83 15.94
N ALA A 105 -2.12 -3.51 15.06
CA ALA A 105 -2.46 -3.62 13.65
C ALA A 105 -3.72 -4.45 13.41
N GLY A 106 -3.99 -5.46 14.21
CA GLY A 106 -5.17 -6.32 14.07
C GLY A 106 -6.49 -5.56 14.11
N ALA A 107 -6.62 -4.61 15.04
CA ALA A 107 -7.81 -3.77 15.13
C ALA A 107 -7.99 -2.88 13.88
N VAL A 108 -6.90 -2.39 13.30
CA VAL A 108 -6.94 -1.60 12.06
C VAL A 108 -7.37 -2.47 10.89
N VAL A 109 -6.86 -3.70 10.79
CA VAL A 109 -7.26 -4.67 9.76
C VAL A 109 -8.77 -4.95 9.84
N ASP A 110 -9.30 -5.20 11.03
CA ASP A 110 -10.73 -5.45 11.22
C ASP A 110 -11.59 -4.23 10.85
N GLN A 111 -11.16 -3.03 11.21
CA GLN A 111 -11.82 -1.79 10.79
C GLN A 111 -11.82 -1.61 9.26
N ALA A 112 -10.68 -1.83 8.63
CA ALA A 112 -10.55 -1.75 7.17
C ALA A 112 -11.41 -2.80 6.47
N ALA A 113 -11.46 -4.03 7.00
CA ALA A 113 -12.27 -5.11 6.46
C ALA A 113 -13.79 -4.82 6.51
N GLY A 114 -14.23 -4.01 7.46
CA GLY A 114 -15.62 -3.58 7.59
C GLY A 114 -16.03 -2.44 6.64
N ARG A 115 -15.12 -1.87 5.87
CA ARG A 115 -15.43 -0.76 4.97
C ARG A 115 -16.17 -1.26 3.71
N PRO A 116 -17.22 -0.54 3.26
CA PRO A 116 -18.05 -1.01 2.14
C PRO A 116 -17.32 -1.06 0.80
N GLU A 117 -16.31 -0.22 0.59
CA GLU A 117 -15.49 -0.20 -0.63
C GLU A 117 -14.50 -1.38 -0.72
N ARG A 118 -14.35 -2.17 0.36
CA ARG A 118 -13.49 -3.37 0.41
C ARG A 118 -12.05 -3.07 -0.01
N PRO A 119 -11.33 -2.21 0.74
CA PRO A 119 -9.99 -1.78 0.36
C PRO A 119 -8.97 -2.91 0.45
N ILE A 120 -7.88 -2.77 -0.28
CA ILE A 120 -6.67 -3.55 -0.07
C ILE A 120 -6.13 -3.21 1.32
N ILE A 121 -5.72 -4.21 2.10
CA ILE A 121 -5.13 -4.01 3.41
C ILE A 121 -3.65 -4.35 3.32
N TRP A 122 -2.80 -3.37 3.61
CA TRP A 122 -1.36 -3.52 3.49
C TRP A 122 -0.66 -3.19 4.80
N LEU A 123 -0.05 -4.19 5.42
CA LEU A 123 0.78 -4.02 6.61
C LEU A 123 2.24 -3.85 6.20
N GLN A 124 2.82 -2.72 6.57
CA GLN A 124 4.18 -2.34 6.21
C GLN A 124 5.21 -3.33 6.78
N GLU A 125 6.44 -3.32 6.24
CA GLU A 125 7.57 -4.14 6.69
C GLU A 125 7.69 -4.16 8.23
N GLY A 126 7.83 -5.35 8.79
CA GLY A 126 7.90 -5.59 10.23
C GLY A 126 6.55 -5.67 10.95
N ILE A 127 5.44 -5.52 10.24
CA ILE A 127 4.10 -5.51 10.83
C ILE A 127 3.29 -6.72 10.36
N ARG A 128 2.79 -7.52 11.33
CA ARG A 128 1.93 -8.68 11.09
C ARG A 128 0.75 -8.69 12.05
N ALA A 129 -0.37 -9.16 11.56
CA ALA A 129 -1.60 -9.40 12.33
C ALA A 129 -2.29 -10.65 11.77
N ASP A 130 -1.71 -11.82 11.97
CA ASP A 130 -2.05 -13.05 11.26
C ASP A 130 -3.52 -13.45 11.40
N GLU A 131 -4.08 -13.37 12.62
CA GLU A 131 -5.47 -13.73 12.88
C GLU A 131 -6.44 -12.78 12.17
N ALA A 132 -6.20 -11.47 12.28
CA ALA A 132 -7.04 -10.47 11.61
C ALA A 132 -6.90 -10.55 10.09
N ALA A 133 -5.70 -10.80 9.57
CA ALA A 133 -5.46 -11.01 8.16
C ALA A 133 -6.24 -12.24 7.63
N ALA A 134 -6.24 -13.34 8.39
CA ALA A 134 -7.00 -14.53 8.05
C ALA A 134 -8.51 -14.24 7.97
N ARG A 135 -9.06 -13.54 8.96
CA ARG A 135 -10.48 -13.12 8.96
C ARG A 135 -10.83 -12.25 7.74
N ALA A 136 -9.97 -11.28 7.43
CA ALA A 136 -10.19 -10.40 6.28
C ALA A 136 -10.15 -11.18 4.95
N ARG A 137 -9.22 -12.11 4.81
CA ARG A 137 -9.13 -12.99 3.63
C ARG A 137 -10.34 -13.91 3.48
N GLU A 138 -10.87 -14.45 4.57
CA GLU A 138 -12.12 -15.24 4.57
C GLU A 138 -13.30 -14.42 4.03
N GLN A 139 -13.29 -13.10 4.25
CA GLN A 139 -14.28 -12.18 3.68
C GLN A 139 -13.98 -11.79 2.22
N GLY A 140 -12.90 -12.32 1.64
CA GLY A 140 -12.51 -12.08 0.25
C GLY A 140 -11.69 -10.80 0.04
N LEU A 141 -11.14 -10.18 1.09
CA LEU A 141 -10.25 -9.03 0.95
C LEU A 141 -8.81 -9.48 0.65
N ASP A 142 -8.10 -8.62 -0.08
CA ASP A 142 -6.67 -8.77 -0.28
C ASP A 142 -5.91 -8.19 0.91
N VAL A 143 -5.06 -9.01 1.52
CA VAL A 143 -4.21 -8.60 2.65
C VAL A 143 -2.77 -8.95 2.35
N VAL A 144 -1.90 -7.96 2.49
CA VAL A 144 -0.44 -8.08 2.38
C VAL A 144 0.17 -7.75 3.73
N GLN A 145 1.11 -8.57 4.21
CA GLN A 145 1.75 -8.39 5.50
C GLN A 145 3.27 -8.34 5.39
N ASP A 146 3.89 -7.58 6.29
CA ASP A 146 5.35 -7.52 6.44
C ASP A 146 6.06 -7.29 5.10
N LEU A 147 5.63 -6.24 4.39
CA LEU A 147 6.18 -5.91 3.09
C LEU A 147 6.26 -4.39 2.89
N CYS A 148 7.44 -3.90 2.50
CA CYS A 148 7.65 -2.47 2.30
C CYS A 148 7.00 -2.01 0.98
N MET A 149 5.97 -1.17 1.08
CA MET A 149 5.28 -0.63 -0.08
C MET A 149 6.20 0.19 -0.99
N TYR A 150 7.17 0.90 -0.43
CA TYR A 150 8.19 1.62 -1.21
C TYR A 150 9.03 0.67 -2.07
N LYS A 151 9.56 -0.41 -1.48
CA LYS A 151 10.38 -1.40 -2.18
C LYS A 151 9.60 -2.07 -3.31
N VAL A 152 8.36 -2.46 -3.04
CA VAL A 152 7.46 -3.06 -4.02
C VAL A 152 7.18 -2.11 -5.17
N HIS A 153 6.75 -0.88 -4.87
CA HIS A 153 6.43 0.12 -5.88
C HIS A 153 7.64 0.44 -6.76
N ARG A 154 8.81 0.56 -6.13
CA ARG A 154 10.08 0.81 -6.85
C ARG A 154 10.51 -0.36 -7.73
N ALA A 155 10.31 -1.60 -7.28
CA ALA A 155 10.64 -2.81 -8.05
C ALA A 155 9.78 -2.94 -9.31
N LEU A 156 8.52 -2.51 -9.23
CA LEU A 156 7.61 -2.49 -10.39
C LEU A 156 7.95 -1.38 -11.40
N GLY A 157 8.84 -0.46 -11.02
CA GLY A 157 9.18 0.71 -11.80
C GLY A 157 8.00 1.67 -11.99
N ASP A 158 8.26 2.81 -12.60
CA ASP A 158 7.21 3.75 -12.99
C ASP A 158 6.49 3.23 -14.24
N THR A 159 5.56 2.31 -14.02
CA THR A 159 4.83 1.65 -15.11
C THR A 159 4.02 2.63 -15.96
N ARG A 160 3.59 3.77 -15.39
CA ARG A 160 2.95 4.84 -16.17
C ARG A 160 3.94 5.43 -17.18
N ARG A 161 5.14 5.74 -16.73
CA ARG A 161 6.20 6.31 -17.56
C ARG A 161 6.67 5.34 -18.64
N ARG A 162 6.86 4.07 -18.31
CA ARG A 162 7.23 3.02 -19.29
C ARG A 162 6.16 2.79 -20.34
N VAL A 163 4.88 2.90 -19.98
CA VAL A 163 3.78 2.77 -20.94
C VAL A 163 3.74 3.95 -21.91
N GLU A 164 3.96 5.16 -21.40
CA GLU A 164 4.05 6.36 -22.23
C GLU A 164 5.26 6.31 -23.16
N GLU A 165 6.42 5.90 -22.66
CA GLU A 165 7.66 5.72 -23.43
C GLU A 165 7.52 4.62 -24.49
N ARG A 166 6.94 3.46 -24.16
CA ARG A 166 6.65 2.39 -25.15
C ARG A 166 5.60 2.81 -26.15
N GLY A 167 4.58 3.55 -25.73
CA GLY A 167 3.57 4.08 -26.62
C GLY A 167 4.10 5.13 -27.59
N ALA A 168 5.07 5.95 -27.16
CA ALA A 168 5.76 6.91 -28.00
C ALA A 168 6.69 6.19 -29.01
N ALA A 169 7.48 5.20 -28.56
CA ALA A 169 8.33 4.39 -29.41
C ALA A 169 7.55 3.58 -30.47
N ALA A 170 6.36 3.10 -30.13
CA ALA A 170 5.49 2.36 -31.06
C ALA A 170 4.80 3.26 -32.11
N ARG A 171 4.75 4.57 -31.86
CA ARG A 171 4.17 5.55 -32.81
C ARG A 171 5.20 6.12 -33.79
N GLY A 172 6.45 5.68 -33.72
CA GLY A 172 7.45 5.88 -34.78
C GLY A 172 7.96 7.30 -34.97
N ASP A 173 8.16 8.01 -33.88
CA ASP A 173 8.88 9.30 -33.91
C ASP A 173 10.37 9.12 -33.67
#